data_197f4325e822bfc5313b38d8ff3ce499
#
_entry.id   197f4325e822bfc5313b38d8ff3ce499
#
_cell.length_a   1.000
_cell.length_b   1.000
_cell.length_c   1.000
_cell.angle_alpha   90.00
_cell.angle_beta   90.00
_cell.angle_gamma   90.00
#
_symmetry.space_group_name_H-M   'P 1'
#
loop_
_entity.id
_entity.type
_entity.pdbx_description
1 polymer ?
#
loop_
_entity_poly.entity_id
_entity_poly.type
_entity_poly.pdbx_seq_one_letter_code
_entity_poly.pdbx_strand_id
1 'polypeptide(L)'
;DKETLAFKAQGDSVLRGAVYGLYAKEDIVHPDGTTGVLYKQDSLIAQGVIGDDGTLEFSELYLGEMYVKEITPPEGYTLDTTKYEVSVTYEGQDVAEVTRDLTVKEQVKKQAFQLIKISEDGEQTETDLVAGAGFQVYLISSLSQVKNGKLKPANGESYTASDY
;
A
#
# COMPACT_ATOMS: atom_id res chain seq x y z
N ASP A 1 1.88 -3.82 5.16
CA ASP A 1 2.98 -3.93 4.19
C ASP A 1 3.35 -5.40 3.96
N LYS A 2 3.55 -5.79 2.70
CA LYS A 2 3.84 -7.20 2.29
C LYS A 2 5.23 -7.69 2.75
N GLU A 3 6.16 -6.79 2.95
CA GLU A 3 7.55 -7.15 3.29
C GLU A 3 7.80 -7.15 4.80
N THR A 4 7.24 -6.16 5.50
CA THR A 4 7.39 -6.05 6.97
C THR A 4 6.39 -6.89 7.75
N LEU A 5 5.27 -7.28 7.11
CA LEU A 5 4.12 -7.98 7.71
C LEU A 5 3.50 -7.21 8.89
N ALA A 6 3.66 -5.89 8.89
CA ALA A 6 3.17 -4.99 9.93
C ALA A 6 2.51 -3.75 9.32
N PHE A 7 1.71 -3.02 10.10
CA PHE A 7 1.24 -1.69 9.78
C PHE A 7 2.36 -0.68 10.02
N LYS A 8 3.38 -0.76 9.17
CA LYS A 8 4.57 0.09 9.20
C LYS A 8 5.01 0.40 7.77
N ALA A 9 5.00 1.67 7.43
CA ALA A 9 5.46 2.15 6.13
C ALA A 9 6.97 1.98 5.96
N GLN A 10 7.41 1.85 4.72
CA GLN A 10 8.83 1.77 4.36
C GLN A 10 9.30 3.08 3.73
N GLY A 11 10.46 3.57 4.14
CA GLY A 11 11.03 4.81 3.64
C GLY A 11 10.10 6.00 3.86
N ASP A 12 9.87 6.76 2.80
CA ASP A 12 8.99 7.93 2.78
C ASP A 12 7.56 7.59 2.34
N SER A 13 7.20 6.30 2.21
CA SER A 13 5.85 5.85 1.88
C SER A 13 4.89 6.00 3.07
N VAL A 14 3.58 5.97 2.79
CA VAL A 14 2.52 6.11 3.80
C VAL A 14 1.50 4.99 3.60
N LEU A 15 1.07 4.30 4.65
CA LEU A 15 0.06 3.23 4.58
C LEU A 15 -1.39 3.73 4.69
N ARG A 16 -1.60 4.91 5.26
CA ARG A 16 -2.93 5.55 5.32
C ARG A 16 -3.31 6.15 3.97
N GLY A 17 -4.60 6.41 3.78
CA GLY A 17 -5.11 7.10 2.60
C GLY A 17 -5.35 6.19 1.39
N ALA A 18 -5.11 4.90 1.48
CA ALA A 18 -5.59 3.93 0.50
C ALA A 18 -7.12 3.98 0.41
N VAL A 19 -7.65 3.95 -0.80
CA VAL A 19 -9.09 3.95 -1.04
C VAL A 19 -9.52 2.55 -1.46
N TYR A 20 -10.46 1.97 -0.73
CA TYR A 20 -11.06 0.69 -1.05
C TYR A 20 -12.53 0.83 -1.39
N GLY A 21 -13.01 0.03 -2.33
CA GLY A 21 -14.42 -0.12 -2.68
C GLY A 21 -14.92 -1.51 -2.32
N LEU A 22 -16.14 -1.56 -1.80
CA LEU A 22 -16.93 -2.78 -1.61
C LEU A 22 -17.89 -2.92 -2.79
N TYR A 23 -17.88 -4.07 -3.44
CA TYR A 23 -18.65 -4.36 -4.64
C TYR A 23 -19.50 -5.60 -4.46
N ALA A 24 -20.65 -5.64 -5.12
CA ALA A 24 -21.48 -6.84 -5.20
C ALA A 24 -20.78 -7.89 -6.08
N LYS A 25 -20.55 -9.11 -5.55
CA LYS A 25 -20.02 -10.23 -6.33
C LYS A 25 -21.07 -10.86 -7.24
N GLU A 26 -22.33 -10.78 -6.82
CA GLU A 26 -23.52 -11.18 -7.55
C GLU A 26 -24.65 -10.18 -7.28
N ASP A 27 -25.83 -10.34 -7.93
CA ASP A 27 -26.97 -9.47 -7.65
C ASP A 27 -27.43 -9.62 -6.19
N ILE A 28 -27.42 -8.53 -5.42
CA ILE A 28 -27.92 -8.50 -4.04
C ILE A 28 -29.38 -8.06 -4.09
N VAL A 29 -30.26 -8.92 -3.61
CA VAL A 29 -31.69 -8.73 -3.62
C VAL A 29 -32.20 -8.32 -2.25
N HIS A 30 -33.15 -7.40 -2.20
CA HIS A 30 -33.78 -7.01 -0.94
C HIS A 30 -34.54 -8.20 -0.29
N PRO A 31 -34.38 -8.40 1.03
CA PRO A 31 -34.91 -9.57 1.72
C PRO A 31 -36.45 -9.60 1.80
N ASP A 32 -37.19 -8.51 1.46
CA ASP A 32 -38.63 -8.45 1.45
C ASP A 32 -39.30 -9.22 0.29
N GLY A 33 -38.52 -9.68 -0.68
CA GLY A 33 -38.99 -10.42 -1.84
C GLY A 33 -39.79 -9.60 -2.86
N THR A 34 -39.98 -8.30 -2.64
CA THR A 34 -40.84 -7.41 -3.46
C THR A 34 -40.05 -6.23 -4.07
N THR A 35 -39.08 -5.69 -3.35
CA THR A 35 -38.27 -4.53 -3.81
C THR A 35 -37.35 -4.89 -4.98
N GLY A 36 -36.95 -6.15 -5.08
CA GLY A 36 -36.08 -6.64 -6.16
C GLY A 36 -34.58 -6.42 -5.89
N VAL A 37 -33.81 -6.21 -6.95
CA VAL A 37 -32.33 -6.10 -6.88
C VAL A 37 -31.92 -4.73 -6.36
N LEU A 38 -31.17 -4.72 -5.27
CA LEU A 38 -30.57 -3.51 -4.68
C LEU A 38 -29.26 -3.15 -5.35
N TYR A 39 -28.39 -4.13 -5.53
CA TYR A 39 -27.10 -3.96 -6.17
C TYR A 39 -26.90 -5.02 -7.25
N LYS A 40 -26.56 -4.58 -8.44
CA LYS A 40 -26.21 -5.47 -9.53
C LYS A 40 -24.80 -6.00 -9.35
N GLN A 41 -24.55 -7.17 -9.90
CA GLN A 41 -23.21 -7.74 -9.96
C GLN A 41 -22.18 -6.68 -10.43
N ASP A 42 -21.00 -6.64 -9.79
CA ASP A 42 -19.91 -5.72 -10.01
C ASP A 42 -20.23 -4.23 -9.76
N SER A 43 -21.40 -3.89 -9.23
CA SER A 43 -21.70 -2.51 -8.82
C SER A 43 -21.04 -2.17 -7.49
N LEU A 44 -20.62 -0.91 -7.36
CA LEU A 44 -20.09 -0.35 -6.11
C LEU A 44 -21.21 -0.23 -5.08
N ILE A 45 -21.02 -0.82 -3.90
CA ILE A 45 -21.93 -0.72 -2.74
C ILE A 45 -21.50 0.45 -1.86
N ALA A 46 -20.21 0.50 -1.50
CA ALA A 46 -19.64 1.52 -0.66
C ALA A 46 -18.16 1.74 -0.99
N GLN A 47 -17.61 2.86 -0.59
CA GLN A 47 -16.16 3.10 -0.64
C GLN A 47 -15.72 3.86 0.60
N GLY A 48 -14.46 3.69 0.97
CA GLY A 48 -13.86 4.38 2.11
C GLY A 48 -12.36 4.50 1.99
N VAL A 49 -11.78 5.22 2.95
CA VAL A 49 -10.35 5.53 3.01
C VAL A 49 -9.77 4.91 4.27
N ILE A 50 -8.65 4.24 4.15
CA ILE A 50 -7.90 3.71 5.29
C ILE A 50 -7.43 4.87 6.17
N GLY A 51 -7.80 4.80 7.44
CA GLY A 51 -7.45 5.78 8.45
C GLY A 51 -6.01 5.68 8.98
N ASP A 52 -5.70 6.54 9.97
CA ASP A 52 -4.38 6.57 10.62
C ASP A 52 -4.10 5.31 11.44
N ASP A 53 -5.13 4.61 11.89
CA ASP A 53 -5.05 3.33 12.60
C ASP A 53 -4.92 2.11 11.67
N GLY A 54 -4.97 2.34 10.35
CA GLY A 54 -4.87 1.29 9.33
C GLY A 54 -6.16 0.51 9.10
N THR A 55 -7.30 1.02 9.58
CA THR A 55 -8.59 0.35 9.44
C THR A 55 -9.55 1.10 8.52
N LEU A 56 -10.50 0.37 7.96
CA LEU A 56 -11.67 0.86 7.25
C LEU A 56 -12.82 -0.09 7.55
N GLU A 57 -13.94 0.46 7.96
CA GLU A 57 -15.17 -0.28 8.24
C GLU A 57 -16.25 0.06 7.21
N PHE A 58 -16.96 -0.97 6.76
CA PHE A 58 -18.20 -0.87 6.01
C PHE A 58 -19.32 -1.44 6.88
N SER A 59 -20.28 -0.63 7.25
CA SER A 59 -21.39 -0.98 8.13
C SER A 59 -22.75 -0.90 7.39
N GLU A 60 -23.80 -1.38 8.02
CA GLU A 60 -25.18 -1.35 7.52
C GLU A 60 -25.36 -2.03 6.15
N LEU A 61 -24.66 -3.13 5.94
CA LEU A 61 -24.67 -3.88 4.69
C LEU A 61 -25.83 -4.88 4.65
N TYR A 62 -26.42 -5.04 3.47
CA TYR A 62 -27.31 -6.17 3.21
C TYR A 62 -26.53 -7.48 3.12
N LEU A 63 -27.19 -8.59 3.46
CA LEU A 63 -26.62 -9.93 3.28
C LEU A 63 -26.34 -10.21 1.81
N GLY A 64 -25.24 -10.86 1.50
CA GLY A 64 -24.88 -11.25 0.14
C GLY A 64 -23.38 -11.53 -0.03
N GLU A 65 -23.05 -11.95 -1.23
CA GLU A 65 -21.69 -12.17 -1.64
C GLU A 65 -21.10 -10.88 -2.21
N MET A 66 -19.97 -10.47 -1.67
CA MET A 66 -19.31 -9.21 -1.99
C MET A 66 -17.82 -9.42 -2.24
N TYR A 67 -17.13 -8.41 -2.72
CA TYR A 67 -15.68 -8.34 -2.73
C TYR A 67 -15.18 -6.93 -2.46
N VAL A 68 -14.04 -6.86 -1.79
CA VAL A 68 -13.29 -5.61 -1.58
C VAL A 68 -12.19 -5.52 -2.63
N LYS A 69 -11.99 -4.34 -3.19
CA LYS A 69 -10.93 -4.05 -4.16
C LYS A 69 -10.35 -2.67 -3.88
N GLU A 70 -9.02 -2.56 -4.01
CA GLU A 70 -8.36 -1.26 -3.96
C GLU A 70 -8.72 -0.41 -5.18
N ILE A 71 -9.07 0.85 -4.95
CA ILE A 71 -9.35 1.86 -5.98
C ILE A 71 -8.12 2.74 -6.18
N THR A 72 -7.52 3.18 -5.06
CA THR A 72 -6.33 4.04 -5.07
C THR A 72 -5.35 3.55 -4.02
N PRO A 73 -4.11 3.23 -4.41
CA PRO A 73 -3.11 2.80 -3.44
C PRO A 73 -2.63 3.98 -2.58
N PRO A 74 -2.08 3.71 -1.40
CA PRO A 74 -1.46 4.74 -0.59
C PRO A 74 -0.14 5.20 -1.23
N GLU A 75 0.34 6.36 -0.81
CA GLU A 75 1.56 6.95 -1.35
C GLU A 75 2.77 6.03 -1.16
N GLY A 76 3.51 5.81 -2.24
CA GLY A 76 4.69 4.94 -2.26
C GLY A 76 4.39 3.44 -2.46
N TYR A 77 3.12 3.06 -2.63
CA TYR A 77 2.73 1.67 -2.87
C TYR A 77 2.17 1.44 -4.27
N THR A 78 2.11 0.18 -4.69
CA THR A 78 1.54 -0.22 -5.99
C THR A 78 0.10 -0.62 -5.82
N LEU A 79 -0.76 -0.30 -6.79
CA LEU A 79 -2.16 -0.71 -6.81
C LEU A 79 -2.28 -2.24 -6.73
N ASP A 80 -3.03 -2.72 -5.75
CA ASP A 80 -3.44 -4.11 -5.66
C ASP A 80 -4.76 -4.33 -6.41
N THR A 81 -4.73 -5.07 -7.49
CA THR A 81 -5.92 -5.36 -8.32
C THR A 81 -6.68 -6.59 -7.85
N THR A 82 -6.27 -7.22 -6.76
CA THR A 82 -6.91 -8.40 -6.20
C THR A 82 -8.33 -8.09 -5.74
N LYS A 83 -9.27 -8.98 -6.05
CA LYS A 83 -10.62 -8.99 -5.50
C LYS A 83 -10.61 -9.87 -4.25
N TYR A 84 -10.84 -9.28 -3.08
CA TYR A 84 -10.91 -9.98 -1.81
C TYR A 84 -12.36 -10.31 -1.50
N GLU A 85 -12.73 -11.58 -1.62
CA GLU A 85 -14.11 -12.03 -1.43
C GLU A 85 -14.53 -11.96 0.04
N VAL A 86 -15.74 -11.47 0.28
CA VAL A 86 -16.38 -11.35 1.58
C VAL A 86 -17.81 -11.85 1.48
N SER A 87 -18.15 -12.86 2.30
CA SER A 87 -19.49 -13.41 2.38
C SER A 87 -20.18 -12.93 3.66
N VAL A 88 -21.26 -12.17 3.51
CA VAL A 88 -22.09 -11.70 4.63
C VAL A 88 -23.40 -12.47 4.55
N THR A 89 -23.48 -13.61 5.25
CA THR A 89 -24.59 -14.55 5.22
C THR A 89 -25.33 -14.58 6.54
N TYR A 90 -26.61 -14.98 6.49
CA TYR A 90 -27.43 -15.16 7.69
C TYR A 90 -26.85 -16.23 8.60
N GLU A 91 -26.62 -15.91 9.86
CA GLU A 91 -26.03 -16.80 10.86
C GLU A 91 -27.01 -17.27 11.94
N GLY A 92 -28.31 -17.00 11.78
CA GLY A 92 -29.35 -17.40 12.72
C GLY A 92 -30.07 -16.22 13.37
N GLN A 93 -31.22 -16.50 14.00
CA GLN A 93 -32.08 -15.45 14.60
C GLN A 93 -31.47 -14.76 15.84
N ASP A 94 -30.52 -15.42 16.48
CA ASP A 94 -29.88 -14.92 17.70
C ASP A 94 -28.64 -14.04 17.39
N VAL A 95 -28.25 -13.92 16.12
CA VAL A 95 -27.12 -13.08 15.65
C VAL A 95 -27.64 -11.77 15.11
N ALA A 96 -27.50 -10.70 15.89
CA ALA A 96 -28.01 -9.38 15.55
C ALA A 96 -27.16 -8.70 14.46
N GLU A 97 -25.85 -9.00 14.42
CA GLU A 97 -24.89 -8.41 13.49
C GLU A 97 -23.84 -9.44 13.06
N VAL A 98 -23.58 -9.53 11.78
CA VAL A 98 -22.54 -10.40 11.22
C VAL A 98 -21.32 -9.57 10.89
N THR A 99 -20.20 -9.82 11.60
CA THR A 99 -18.93 -9.13 11.36
C THR A 99 -17.98 -10.02 10.58
N ARG A 100 -17.26 -9.43 9.62
CA ARG A 100 -16.20 -10.09 8.85
C ARG A 100 -14.94 -9.24 8.84
N ASP A 101 -13.83 -9.83 9.21
CA ASP A 101 -12.52 -9.20 9.18
C ASP A 101 -11.75 -9.60 7.92
N LEU A 102 -11.17 -8.61 7.25
CA LEU A 102 -10.33 -8.78 6.09
C LEU A 102 -9.00 -8.06 6.30
N THR A 103 -7.89 -8.78 6.12
CA THR A 103 -6.55 -8.18 6.14
C THR A 103 -5.98 -8.14 4.74
N VAL A 104 -5.67 -6.94 4.25
CA VAL A 104 -4.96 -6.71 2.99
C VAL A 104 -3.53 -6.26 3.25
N LYS A 105 -2.64 -6.53 2.29
CA LYS A 105 -1.22 -6.20 2.39
C LYS A 105 -0.78 -5.42 1.17
N GLU A 106 -0.12 -4.29 1.40
CA GLU A 106 0.38 -3.39 0.38
C GLU A 106 1.81 -3.72 -0.05
N GLN A 107 2.10 -3.60 -1.34
CA GLN A 107 3.43 -3.76 -1.90
C GLN A 107 4.07 -2.41 -2.17
N VAL A 108 5.16 -2.11 -1.46
CA VAL A 108 5.92 -0.87 -1.66
C VAL A 108 6.49 -0.79 -3.08
N LYS A 109 6.45 0.41 -3.68
CA LYS A 109 7.08 0.68 -4.98
C LYS A 109 8.59 0.65 -4.83
N LYS A 110 9.23 -0.14 -5.69
CA LYS A 110 10.69 -0.20 -5.79
C LYS A 110 11.12 0.37 -7.12
N GLN A 111 12.17 1.19 -7.10
CA GLN A 111 12.78 1.76 -8.28
C GLN A 111 14.26 1.45 -8.28
N ALA A 112 14.80 1.21 -9.46
CA ALA A 112 16.24 1.08 -9.66
C ALA A 112 16.77 2.36 -10.31
N PHE A 113 17.99 2.75 -9.97
CA PHE A 113 18.72 3.76 -10.70
C PHE A 113 20.08 3.19 -11.12
N GLN A 114 20.59 3.70 -12.21
CA GLN A 114 21.93 3.39 -12.68
C GLN A 114 22.81 4.62 -12.48
N LEU A 115 23.95 4.43 -11.84
CA LEU A 115 24.97 5.47 -11.70
C LEU A 115 26.17 5.08 -12.55
N ILE A 116 26.55 5.98 -13.45
CA ILE A 116 27.74 5.82 -14.30
C ILE A 116 28.75 6.87 -13.85
N LYS A 117 29.93 6.44 -13.41
CA LYS A 117 31.03 7.34 -13.07
C LYS A 117 32.02 7.40 -14.26
N ILE A 118 32.18 8.60 -14.76
CA ILE A 118 33.13 8.91 -15.84
C ILE A 118 34.27 9.79 -15.32
N SER A 119 35.40 9.81 -16.02
CA SER A 119 36.46 10.78 -15.76
C SER A 119 36.03 12.18 -16.22
N GLU A 120 36.56 13.22 -15.57
CA GLU A 120 36.29 14.61 -15.90
C GLU A 120 36.86 15.00 -17.28
N ASP A 121 37.83 14.24 -17.80
CA ASP A 121 38.53 14.49 -19.07
C ASP A 121 37.71 14.09 -20.32
N GLY A 122 36.47 13.62 -20.15
CA GLY A 122 35.36 13.88 -21.07
C GLY A 122 35.15 12.98 -22.27
N GLU A 123 35.95 12.01 -22.64
CA GLU A 123 35.61 11.08 -23.71
C GLU A 123 35.08 9.74 -23.13
N GLN A 124 33.83 9.43 -23.44
CA GLN A 124 33.17 8.15 -23.02
C GLN A 124 33.71 6.99 -23.87
N THR A 125 34.88 6.48 -23.53
CA THR A 125 35.31 5.17 -24.02
C THR A 125 35.15 4.14 -22.91
N GLU A 126 35.05 2.86 -23.23
CA GLU A 126 34.97 1.79 -22.21
C GLU A 126 36.15 1.80 -21.22
N THR A 127 37.23 2.47 -21.57
CA THR A 127 38.43 2.64 -20.73
C THR A 127 38.32 3.78 -19.73
N ASP A 128 37.35 4.69 -19.89
CA ASP A 128 37.17 5.85 -19.01
C ASP A 128 36.26 5.58 -17.81
N LEU A 129 35.73 4.36 -17.72
CA LEU A 129 35.00 3.90 -16.55
C LEU A 129 35.93 3.76 -15.35
N VAL A 130 35.69 4.56 -14.31
CA VAL A 130 36.47 4.53 -13.09
C VAL A 130 36.04 3.35 -12.22
N ALA A 131 36.76 2.23 -12.36
CA ALA A 131 36.52 1.04 -11.55
C ALA A 131 36.98 1.26 -10.09
N GLY A 132 36.28 0.56 -9.16
CA GLY A 132 36.62 0.55 -7.74
C GLY A 132 36.11 1.76 -6.94
N ALA A 133 35.35 2.67 -7.55
CA ALA A 133 34.67 3.73 -6.80
C ALA A 133 33.53 3.16 -5.99
N GLY A 134 33.54 3.33 -4.68
CA GLY A 134 32.44 2.95 -3.77
C GLY A 134 31.43 4.08 -3.63
N PHE A 135 30.14 3.73 -3.60
CA PHE A 135 29.04 4.65 -3.36
C PHE A 135 28.16 4.11 -2.24
N GLN A 136 27.61 5.02 -1.45
CA GLN A 136 26.63 4.72 -0.43
C GLN A 136 25.34 5.46 -0.74
N VAL A 137 24.20 4.78 -0.58
CA VAL A 137 22.86 5.34 -0.80
C VAL A 137 22.19 5.53 0.54
N TYR A 138 21.66 6.71 0.79
CA TYR A 138 20.95 7.06 2.01
C TYR A 138 19.55 7.58 1.68
N LEU A 139 18.56 7.28 2.53
CA LEU A 139 17.29 7.99 2.52
C LEU A 139 17.51 9.44 2.95
N ILE A 140 16.99 10.38 2.19
CA ILE A 140 17.11 11.82 2.53
C ILE A 140 16.47 12.11 3.89
N SER A 141 15.33 11.48 4.20
CA SER A 141 14.64 11.59 5.49
C SER A 141 15.47 11.08 6.68
N SER A 142 16.44 10.21 6.43
CA SER A 142 17.35 9.70 7.49
C SER A 142 18.59 10.55 7.70
N LEU A 143 18.75 11.63 6.93
CA LEU A 143 19.92 12.50 7.00
C LEU A 143 19.57 13.82 7.69
N SER A 144 20.50 14.36 8.48
CA SER A 144 20.46 15.72 9.00
C SER A 144 21.43 16.61 8.25
N GLN A 145 21.00 17.84 7.95
CA GLN A 145 21.91 18.83 7.37
C GLN A 145 22.93 19.32 8.41
N VAL A 146 24.19 19.19 8.08
CA VAL A 146 25.30 19.63 8.92
C VAL A 146 25.83 20.96 8.40
N LYS A 147 26.50 21.75 9.27
CA LYS A 147 27.24 22.93 8.85
C LYS A 147 28.10 22.65 7.61
N ASN A 148 28.03 23.54 6.61
CA ASN A 148 28.72 23.48 5.31
C ASN A 148 28.04 22.55 4.26
N GLY A 149 26.77 22.27 4.36
CA GLY A 149 26.03 21.52 3.32
C GLY A 149 26.33 20.02 3.27
N LYS A 150 27.14 19.49 4.20
CA LYS A 150 27.36 18.03 4.31
C LYS A 150 26.21 17.40 5.08
N LEU A 151 25.70 16.27 4.58
CA LEU A 151 24.70 15.45 5.24
C LEU A 151 25.36 14.35 6.07
N LYS A 152 24.74 14.00 7.19
CA LYS A 152 25.11 12.86 8.03
C LYS A 152 23.86 12.17 8.56
N PRO A 153 23.96 10.93 9.09
CA PRO A 153 22.86 10.27 9.77
C PRO A 153 22.23 11.15 10.86
N ALA A 154 20.91 11.16 10.94
CA ALA A 154 20.18 11.99 11.90
C ALA A 154 20.50 11.66 13.36
N ASN A 155 20.82 10.39 13.65
CA ASN A 155 21.20 9.88 14.97
C ASN A 155 22.69 10.10 15.32
N GLY A 156 23.48 10.67 14.41
CA GLY A 156 24.92 10.88 14.58
C GLY A 156 25.79 9.64 14.43
N GLU A 157 25.19 8.48 14.15
CA GLU A 157 25.92 7.23 13.93
C GLU A 157 26.37 7.10 12.48
N SER A 158 27.39 6.28 12.25
CA SER A 158 27.79 5.89 10.90
C SER A 158 26.91 4.75 10.42
N TYR A 159 26.42 4.82 9.18
CA TYR A 159 25.74 3.68 8.56
C TYR A 159 26.73 2.52 8.39
N THR A 160 26.26 1.34 8.72
CA THR A 160 27.00 0.09 8.54
C THR A 160 26.51 -0.65 7.29
N ALA A 161 27.27 -1.63 6.80
CA ALA A 161 26.86 -2.43 5.65
C ALA A 161 25.54 -3.21 5.88
N SER A 162 25.14 -3.41 7.14
CA SER A 162 23.87 -4.07 7.50
C SER A 162 22.66 -3.14 7.44
N ASP A 163 22.85 -1.85 7.26
CA ASP A 163 21.78 -0.85 7.17
C ASP A 163 21.31 -0.62 5.72
N TYR A 164 21.83 -1.41 4.74
CA TYR A 164 21.55 -1.31 3.31
C TYR A 164 20.73 -2.48 2.77
#